data_aaec93dda32ae98ede9337d46c836499
#
_entry.id   aaec93dda32ae98ede9337d46c836499
#
_cell.length_a   1.000
_cell.length_b   1.000
_cell.length_c   1.000
_cell.angle_alpha   90.00
_cell.angle_beta   90.00
_cell.angle_gamma   90.00
#
_symmetry.space_group_name_H-M   'P 1'
#
loop_
_entity.id
_entity.type
_entity.pdbx_description
1 polymer ?
#
loop_
_entity_poly.entity_id
_entity_poly.type
_entity_poly.pdbx_seq_one_letter_code
_entity_poly.pdbx_strand_id
1 'polypeptide(L)'
;MHGTEEKMKNFNMMKKLLALTLGAAMLLAVMTGCGKKDTAQEPTDDQQQQQEEQQPAEPATLLEQIKAKGKVVVGTEAQYAPYEFKDLDANFAGCDMWLAQQIADSLGVELEVVDMAFDGIIPAVQSGQVDLGIAAFTNTPERAEEIDFSDLYETSAQLLIVKAGNADTYSTKESLVGLKVGAQKGTIQSQLIQSALPESELFELEKYPALALEVQNGNIAGLVVDQAVGEALVASSNGALEVSNFTFTAEEASFGKSVVIAKGNEDLVAVVNEVINKVTADGSYQKAYDEAVELAASLGL
;
A
#
# COMPACT_ATOMS: atom_id res chain seq x y z
N MET A 1 31.62 20.70 -26.73
CA MET A 1 31.38 20.71 -25.27
C MET A 1 31.52 22.11 -24.68
N HIS A 2 30.82 23.14 -25.22
CA HIS A 2 30.94 24.55 -24.73
C HIS A 2 29.59 25.22 -24.49
N GLY A 3 28.44 24.47 -24.57
CA GLY A 3 27.10 25.05 -24.48
C GLY A 3 26.32 24.81 -23.16
N THR A 4 26.84 24.00 -22.26
CA THR A 4 26.17 23.62 -21.00
C THR A 4 26.60 24.40 -19.78
N GLU A 5 27.79 24.97 -19.78
CA GLU A 5 28.28 25.79 -18.66
C GLU A 5 27.70 27.22 -18.66
N GLU A 6 27.38 27.76 -19.82
CA GLU A 6 26.85 29.12 -19.93
C GLU A 6 25.36 29.21 -19.48
N LYS A 7 24.59 28.14 -19.66
CA LYS A 7 23.20 28.08 -19.18
C LYS A 7 23.06 27.93 -17.66
N MET A 8 24.03 27.30 -16.99
CA MET A 8 24.01 27.18 -15.54
C MET A 8 24.45 28.47 -14.82
N LYS A 9 25.33 29.28 -15.40
CA LYS A 9 25.70 30.57 -14.84
C LYS A 9 24.56 31.58 -14.87
N ASN A 10 23.78 31.61 -15.92
CA ASN A 10 22.65 32.53 -16.07
C ASN A 10 21.47 32.19 -15.13
N PHE A 11 21.25 30.89 -14.79
CA PHE A 11 20.20 30.47 -13.87
C PHE A 11 20.49 30.83 -12.42
N ASN A 12 21.77 30.83 -12.00
CA ASN A 12 22.19 31.25 -10.65
C ASN A 12 22.24 32.75 -10.45
N MET A 13 22.41 33.54 -11.50
CA MET A 13 22.40 34.99 -11.42
C MET A 13 20.98 35.55 -11.30
N MET A 14 19.98 34.88 -11.88
CA MET A 14 18.57 35.27 -11.78
C MET A 14 17.96 35.04 -10.39
N LYS A 15 18.47 34.04 -9.64
CA LYS A 15 18.04 33.79 -8.25
C LYS A 15 18.60 34.77 -7.21
N LYS A 16 19.67 35.51 -7.53
CA LYS A 16 20.24 36.52 -6.62
C LYS A 16 19.65 37.94 -6.78
N LEU A 17 18.88 38.20 -7.83
CA LEU A 17 18.23 39.50 -8.05
C LEU A 17 16.81 39.61 -7.50
N LEU A 18 16.19 38.50 -7.04
CA LEU A 18 14.83 38.50 -6.51
C LEU A 18 14.74 38.61 -4.97
N ALA A 19 15.86 38.77 -4.29
CA ALA A 19 15.93 38.83 -2.82
C ALA A 19 16.20 40.25 -2.24
N LEU A 20 16.12 41.32 -3.04
CA LEU A 20 16.51 42.68 -2.57
C LEU A 20 15.42 43.74 -2.68
N THR A 21 14.14 43.42 -2.85
CA THR A 21 13.07 44.46 -2.99
C THR A 21 11.86 44.24 -2.06
N LEU A 22 12.07 43.79 -0.82
CA LEU A 22 10.99 43.79 0.18
C LEU A 22 11.53 44.16 1.58
N GLY A 23 12.01 45.38 1.73
CA GLY A 23 12.57 45.86 3.00
C GLY A 23 12.66 47.36 3.11
N ALA A 24 11.61 48.14 2.78
CA ALA A 24 11.59 49.58 3.09
C ALA A 24 10.18 50.16 2.90
N ALA A 25 9.31 50.00 3.89
CA ALA A 25 8.11 50.87 4.08
C ALA A 25 7.43 50.53 5.40
N MET A 26 7.96 50.96 6.55
CA MET A 26 7.21 51.20 7.79
C MET A 26 8.12 51.88 8.80
N LEU A 27 8.21 53.20 8.68
CA LEU A 27 8.65 54.11 9.76
C LEU A 27 8.33 55.54 9.29
N LEU A 28 7.27 56.13 9.81
CA LEU A 28 7.08 57.56 9.98
C LEU A 28 5.60 57.87 10.25
N ALA A 29 5.24 57.98 11.53
CA ALA A 29 4.20 58.93 12.00
C ALA A 29 4.08 58.85 13.52
N VAL A 30 4.98 59.53 14.20
CA VAL A 30 4.69 60.07 15.56
C VAL A 30 5.33 61.46 15.57
N MET A 31 4.48 62.41 15.88
CA MET A 31 4.70 63.76 16.43
C MET A 31 3.74 64.78 15.78
N THR A 32 2.77 65.17 16.53
CA THR A 32 2.56 66.59 16.96
C THR A 32 1.15 66.77 17.49
N GLY A 33 1.04 67.42 18.66
CA GLY A 33 -0.19 68.05 19.05
C GLY A 33 -0.45 68.10 20.56
N CYS A 34 0.32 68.95 21.29
CA CYS A 34 -0.08 69.47 22.62
C CYS A 34 -1.28 70.41 22.52
N GLY A 35 -2.26 70.31 23.48
CA GLY A 35 -3.32 71.32 23.65
C GLY A 35 -4.30 70.97 24.77
N LYS A 36 -4.17 71.66 25.86
CA LYS A 36 -4.83 71.74 27.16
C LYS A 36 -6.35 71.71 27.22
N LYS A 37 -6.88 71.08 28.25
CA LYS A 37 -7.72 71.53 29.40
C LYS A 37 -9.12 70.99 29.52
N ASP A 38 -9.32 70.33 30.69
CA ASP A 38 -10.46 70.30 31.64
C ASP A 38 -11.86 69.91 31.15
N THR A 39 -12.44 68.81 31.62
CA THR A 39 -13.35 68.72 32.76
C THR A 39 -13.92 67.29 32.90
N ALA A 40 -14.14 66.87 34.14
CA ALA A 40 -14.59 65.61 34.63
C ALA A 40 -15.93 65.08 34.06
N GLN A 41 -15.97 63.74 33.89
CA GLN A 41 -17.07 62.88 34.41
C GLN A 41 -16.73 61.41 34.11
N GLU A 42 -16.55 60.61 35.17
CA GLU A 42 -16.73 59.18 35.25
C GLU A 42 -18.23 58.81 35.16
N PRO A 43 -18.62 57.54 35.05
CA PRO A 43 -17.99 56.28 34.73
C PRO A 43 -18.82 55.39 33.76
N THR A 44 -18.34 54.13 33.62
CA THR A 44 -19.00 52.91 33.13
C THR A 44 -18.92 52.67 31.62
N ASP A 45 -18.13 51.72 31.17
CA ASP A 45 -18.55 50.30 31.06
C ASP A 45 -17.35 49.43 30.60
N ASP A 46 -17.08 48.48 31.44
CA ASP A 46 -16.06 47.48 31.25
C ASP A 46 -16.57 46.48 30.19
N GLN A 47 -16.25 46.68 28.94
CA GLN A 47 -16.31 45.60 27.93
C GLN A 47 -14.93 45.03 27.76
N GLN A 48 -14.60 44.08 28.63
CA GLN A 48 -13.60 43.08 28.36
C GLN A 48 -14.02 42.28 27.13
N GLN A 49 -13.55 42.64 25.96
CA GLN A 49 -13.47 41.73 24.82
C GLN A 49 -12.51 40.63 25.21
N GLN A 50 -13.03 39.49 25.65
CA GLN A 50 -12.33 38.22 25.65
C GLN A 50 -11.92 37.95 24.20
N GLN A 51 -10.69 38.21 23.86
CA GLN A 51 -10.02 37.53 22.74
C GLN A 51 -9.99 36.06 23.14
N GLU A 52 -10.92 35.25 22.61
CA GLU A 52 -10.70 33.80 22.50
C GLU A 52 -9.38 33.63 21.73
N GLU A 53 -8.34 33.24 22.45
CA GLU A 53 -7.16 32.67 21.82
C GLU A 53 -7.64 31.46 21.01
N GLN A 54 -7.79 31.64 19.69
CA GLN A 54 -7.96 30.52 18.78
C GLN A 54 -6.69 29.68 18.88
N GLN A 55 -6.79 28.58 19.63
CA GLN A 55 -5.80 27.52 19.65
C GLN A 55 -5.55 27.14 18.19
N PRO A 56 -4.30 27.02 17.71
CA PRO A 56 -4.04 26.56 16.35
C PRO A 56 -4.81 25.25 16.13
N ALA A 57 -5.63 25.18 15.11
CA ALA A 57 -6.34 23.95 14.76
C ALA A 57 -5.29 22.86 14.56
N GLU A 58 -5.45 21.72 15.25
CA GLU A 58 -4.62 20.55 15.01
C GLU A 58 -4.71 20.19 13.52
N PRO A 59 -3.61 19.74 12.89
CA PRO A 59 -3.65 19.33 11.49
C PRO A 59 -4.69 18.22 11.32
N ALA A 60 -5.55 18.31 10.30
CA ALA A 60 -6.59 17.33 10.02
C ALA A 60 -5.98 15.93 9.90
N THR A 61 -6.57 14.92 10.56
CA THR A 61 -6.14 13.52 10.46
C THR A 61 -6.28 13.01 9.03
N LEU A 62 -5.60 11.91 8.68
CA LEU A 62 -5.73 11.30 7.35
C LEU A 62 -7.20 10.92 7.06
N LEU A 63 -7.93 10.41 8.06
CA LEU A 63 -9.36 10.11 7.96
C LEU A 63 -10.19 11.36 7.60
N GLU A 64 -9.92 12.49 8.25
CA GLU A 64 -10.59 13.74 7.94
C GLU A 64 -10.25 14.26 6.54
N GLN A 65 -9.00 14.11 6.12
CA GLN A 65 -8.55 14.47 4.78
C GLN A 65 -9.23 13.60 3.70
N ILE A 66 -9.35 12.28 3.91
CA ILE A 66 -10.07 11.36 3.02
C ILE A 66 -11.53 11.79 2.88
N LYS A 67 -12.23 12.05 4.00
CA LYS A 67 -13.62 12.51 3.99
C LYS A 67 -13.79 13.86 3.31
N ALA A 68 -12.87 14.80 3.55
CA ALA A 68 -12.92 16.14 2.96
C ALA A 68 -12.69 16.12 1.44
N LYS A 69 -11.77 15.26 0.94
CA LYS A 69 -11.54 15.10 -0.50
C LYS A 69 -12.59 14.24 -1.21
N GLY A 70 -13.47 13.55 -0.44
CA GLY A 70 -14.58 12.73 -0.96
C GLY A 70 -14.14 11.44 -1.64
N LYS A 71 -12.89 10.99 -1.47
CA LYS A 71 -12.38 9.75 -2.03
C LYS A 71 -11.29 9.14 -1.16
N VAL A 72 -11.18 7.80 -1.18
CA VAL A 72 -10.04 7.04 -0.65
C VAL A 72 -9.24 6.47 -1.82
N VAL A 73 -7.92 6.64 -1.79
CA VAL A 73 -6.99 6.15 -2.82
C VAL A 73 -6.30 4.89 -2.31
N VAL A 74 -6.48 3.78 -3.01
CA VAL A 74 -5.93 2.46 -2.64
C VAL A 74 -4.86 2.04 -3.65
N GLY A 75 -3.64 1.77 -3.14
CA GLY A 75 -2.57 1.16 -3.91
C GLY A 75 -2.70 -0.36 -3.92
N THR A 76 -2.54 -0.98 -5.10
CA THR A 76 -2.63 -2.43 -5.29
C THR A 76 -1.68 -2.89 -6.41
N GLU A 77 -1.48 -4.22 -6.56
CA GLU A 77 -0.75 -4.83 -7.68
C GLU A 77 -1.67 -5.83 -8.41
N ALA A 78 -2.37 -5.37 -9.45
CA ALA A 78 -3.51 -6.05 -10.05
C ALA A 78 -3.14 -7.21 -10.99
N GLN A 79 -2.27 -8.13 -10.54
CA GLN A 79 -1.91 -9.39 -11.20
C GLN A 79 -1.80 -10.58 -10.21
N TYR A 80 -2.61 -10.55 -9.15
CA TYR A 80 -2.58 -11.52 -8.06
C TYR A 80 -3.97 -12.11 -7.77
N ALA A 81 -4.56 -12.75 -8.80
CA ALA A 81 -5.86 -13.41 -8.67
C ALA A 81 -5.81 -14.55 -7.62
N PRO A 82 -6.85 -14.70 -6.79
CA PRO A 82 -8.17 -14.07 -6.82
C PRO A 82 -8.28 -12.76 -5.99
N TYR A 83 -7.18 -12.26 -5.41
CA TYR A 83 -7.20 -11.09 -4.53
C TYR A 83 -7.40 -9.78 -5.30
N GLU A 84 -6.51 -9.47 -6.25
CA GLU A 84 -6.56 -8.29 -7.09
C GLU A 84 -6.09 -8.60 -8.52
N PHE A 85 -6.92 -8.29 -9.48
CA PHE A 85 -6.65 -8.51 -10.91
C PHE A 85 -7.50 -7.57 -11.76
N LYS A 86 -7.30 -7.60 -13.08
CA LYS A 86 -8.14 -6.87 -14.04
C LYS A 86 -9.00 -7.84 -14.83
N ASP A 87 -10.28 -7.48 -14.98
CA ASP A 87 -11.19 -8.17 -15.88
C ASP A 87 -10.90 -7.86 -17.37
N LEU A 88 -11.72 -8.42 -18.27
CA LEU A 88 -11.57 -8.22 -19.73
C LEU A 88 -11.77 -6.77 -20.17
N ASP A 89 -12.49 -5.98 -19.39
CA ASP A 89 -12.73 -4.55 -19.63
C ASP A 89 -11.71 -3.66 -18.94
N ALA A 90 -10.65 -4.27 -18.35
CA ALA A 90 -9.60 -3.64 -17.56
C ALA A 90 -10.09 -2.99 -16.26
N ASN A 91 -11.26 -3.36 -15.75
CA ASN A 91 -11.70 -2.96 -14.42
C ASN A 91 -10.96 -3.76 -13.36
N PHE A 92 -10.74 -3.12 -12.21
CA PHE A 92 -10.19 -3.82 -11.05
C PHE A 92 -11.23 -4.76 -10.45
N ALA A 93 -10.82 -5.99 -10.18
CA ALA A 93 -11.65 -7.08 -9.64
C ALA A 93 -10.86 -7.87 -8.59
N GLY A 94 -11.54 -8.75 -7.86
CA GLY A 94 -10.95 -9.58 -6.81
C GLY A 94 -11.48 -9.24 -5.42
N CYS A 95 -11.24 -10.13 -4.46
CA CYS A 95 -11.77 -9.97 -3.10
C CYS A 95 -11.14 -8.80 -2.34
N ASP A 96 -9.88 -8.44 -2.62
CA ASP A 96 -9.22 -7.26 -2.06
C ASP A 96 -9.83 -5.96 -2.62
N MET A 97 -10.20 -5.95 -3.89
CA MET A 97 -10.90 -4.81 -4.51
C MET A 97 -12.33 -4.67 -3.98
N TRP A 98 -13.00 -5.80 -3.72
CA TRP A 98 -14.29 -5.80 -3.05
C TRP A 98 -14.16 -5.24 -1.62
N LEU A 99 -13.15 -5.66 -0.84
CA LEU A 99 -12.86 -5.13 0.50
C LEU A 99 -12.57 -3.63 0.46
N ALA A 100 -11.78 -3.16 -0.50
CA ALA A 100 -11.51 -1.74 -0.72
C ALA A 100 -12.81 -0.93 -0.91
N GLN A 101 -13.76 -1.47 -1.69
CA GLN A 101 -15.08 -0.85 -1.89
C GLN A 101 -15.89 -0.80 -0.59
N GLN A 102 -15.88 -1.88 0.23
CA GLN A 102 -16.58 -1.88 1.52
C GLN A 102 -16.01 -0.81 2.47
N ILE A 103 -14.68 -0.59 2.44
CA ILE A 103 -14.03 0.45 3.23
C ILE A 103 -14.47 1.85 2.72
N ALA A 104 -14.45 2.08 1.40
CA ALA A 104 -14.88 3.34 0.80
C ALA A 104 -16.35 3.65 1.13
N ASP A 105 -17.24 2.66 1.01
CA ASP A 105 -18.66 2.77 1.34
C ASP A 105 -18.88 3.13 2.82
N SER A 106 -18.11 2.50 3.73
CA SER A 106 -18.16 2.80 5.17
C SER A 106 -17.71 4.23 5.48
N LEU A 107 -16.73 4.74 4.74
CA LEU A 107 -16.26 6.12 4.86
C LEU A 107 -17.21 7.14 4.21
N GLY A 108 -18.12 6.68 3.35
CA GLY A 108 -19.03 7.52 2.58
C GLY A 108 -18.32 8.31 1.46
N VAL A 109 -17.30 7.74 0.84
CA VAL A 109 -16.45 8.35 -0.18
C VAL A 109 -16.31 7.46 -1.42
N GLU A 110 -15.79 8.02 -2.52
CA GLU A 110 -15.47 7.25 -3.73
C GLU A 110 -14.18 6.43 -3.54
N LEU A 111 -14.12 5.26 -4.18
CA LEU A 111 -12.90 4.45 -4.29
C LEU A 111 -12.11 4.85 -5.54
N GLU A 112 -10.84 5.20 -5.37
CA GLU A 112 -9.87 5.31 -6.45
C GLU A 112 -8.79 4.24 -6.27
N VAL A 113 -8.52 3.42 -7.30
CA VAL A 113 -7.51 2.35 -7.25
C VAL A 113 -6.33 2.72 -8.13
N VAL A 114 -5.12 2.57 -7.59
CA VAL A 114 -3.85 2.83 -8.29
C VAL A 114 -3.05 1.51 -8.38
N ASP A 115 -2.88 1.02 -9.61
CA ASP A 115 -2.08 -0.16 -9.92
C ASP A 115 -0.59 0.20 -9.97
N MET A 116 0.24 -0.49 -9.19
CA MET A 116 1.68 -0.25 -9.11
C MET A 116 2.44 -1.55 -8.77
N ALA A 117 3.77 -1.51 -8.82
CA ALA A 117 4.59 -2.63 -8.35
C ALA A 117 4.39 -2.87 -6.85
N PHE A 118 4.33 -4.14 -6.43
CA PHE A 118 4.06 -4.53 -5.04
C PHE A 118 5.03 -3.87 -4.03
N ASP A 119 6.33 -3.87 -4.34
CA ASP A 119 7.37 -3.27 -3.49
C ASP A 119 7.30 -1.73 -3.41
N GLY A 120 6.50 -1.10 -4.28
CA GLY A 120 6.23 0.33 -4.28
C GLY A 120 5.04 0.76 -3.41
N ILE A 121 4.17 -0.17 -2.97
CA ILE A 121 2.91 0.20 -2.30
C ILE A 121 3.15 0.78 -0.91
N ILE A 122 3.97 0.13 -0.06
CA ILE A 122 4.31 0.66 1.28
C ILE A 122 4.94 2.06 1.19
N PRO A 123 5.96 2.31 0.36
CA PRO A 123 6.48 3.66 0.13
C PRO A 123 5.42 4.68 -0.34
N ALA A 124 4.47 4.25 -1.18
CA ALA A 124 3.39 5.12 -1.65
C ALA A 124 2.41 5.49 -0.53
N VAL A 125 2.09 4.55 0.38
CA VAL A 125 1.30 4.83 1.60
C VAL A 125 2.05 5.77 2.53
N GLN A 126 3.33 5.52 2.80
CA GLN A 126 4.17 6.35 3.68
C GLN A 126 4.29 7.79 3.18
N SER A 127 4.36 7.98 1.85
CA SER A 127 4.47 9.31 1.25
C SER A 127 3.12 10.01 1.04
N GLY A 128 1.99 9.35 1.32
CA GLY A 128 0.64 9.88 1.07
C GLY A 128 0.27 9.95 -0.42
N GLN A 129 0.97 9.23 -1.29
CA GLN A 129 0.59 9.07 -2.70
C GLN A 129 -0.70 8.25 -2.82
N VAL A 130 -0.88 7.26 -1.97
CA VAL A 130 -2.13 6.52 -1.74
C VAL A 130 -2.46 6.54 -0.24
N ASP A 131 -3.73 6.40 0.11
CA ASP A 131 -4.19 6.44 1.49
C ASP A 131 -4.06 5.08 2.19
N LEU A 132 -4.31 4.00 1.45
CA LEU A 132 -4.27 2.62 1.91
C LEU A 132 -3.50 1.75 0.91
N GLY A 133 -2.90 0.66 1.39
CA GLY A 133 -2.40 -0.43 0.55
C GLY A 133 -3.23 -1.69 0.79
N ILE A 134 -3.83 -2.25 -0.29
CA ILE A 134 -4.59 -3.51 -0.24
C ILE A 134 -4.10 -4.38 -1.39
N ALA A 135 -3.30 -5.39 -1.08
CA ALA A 135 -2.64 -6.29 -2.03
C ALA A 135 -2.18 -7.57 -1.30
N ALA A 136 -3.09 -8.26 -0.62
CA ALA A 136 -2.83 -9.46 0.15
C ALA A 136 -1.63 -9.33 1.11
N PHE A 137 -1.42 -8.14 1.71
CA PHE A 137 -0.24 -7.86 2.55
C PHE A 137 -0.21 -8.69 3.82
N THR A 138 0.93 -9.34 4.05
CA THR A 138 1.23 -9.97 5.33
C THR A 138 1.79 -8.95 6.31
N ASN A 139 1.20 -8.91 7.51
CA ASN A 139 1.75 -8.18 8.64
C ASN A 139 2.97 -8.92 9.19
N THR A 140 4.17 -8.36 9.00
CA THR A 140 5.42 -8.86 9.59
C THR A 140 5.98 -7.85 10.58
N PRO A 141 6.76 -8.31 11.60
CA PRO A 141 7.39 -7.39 12.55
C PRO A 141 8.20 -6.28 11.87
N GLU A 142 8.95 -6.60 10.81
CA GLU A 142 9.79 -5.65 10.08
C GLU A 142 8.93 -4.58 9.40
N ARG A 143 7.84 -4.97 8.72
CA ARG A 143 6.91 -4.03 8.11
C ARG A 143 6.19 -3.20 9.15
N ALA A 144 5.82 -3.80 10.30
CA ALA A 144 5.14 -3.12 11.38
C ALA A 144 6.00 -2.04 12.08
N GLU A 145 7.31 -2.01 11.87
CA GLU A 145 8.16 -0.89 12.29
C GLU A 145 7.90 0.36 11.45
N GLU A 146 7.53 0.20 10.18
CA GLU A 146 7.44 1.26 9.19
C GLU A 146 6.01 1.71 8.88
N ILE A 147 5.01 0.83 9.08
CA ILE A 147 3.63 1.02 8.66
C ILE A 147 2.68 0.43 9.72
N ASP A 148 1.44 0.88 9.77
CA ASP A 148 0.39 0.25 10.57
C ASP A 148 -0.42 -0.72 9.72
N PHE A 149 -0.97 -1.74 10.38
CA PHE A 149 -1.79 -2.77 9.76
C PHE A 149 -3.16 -2.82 10.42
N SER A 150 -4.15 -3.19 9.61
CA SER A 150 -5.47 -3.58 10.12
C SER A 150 -5.43 -4.94 10.84
N ASP A 151 -6.55 -5.32 11.43
CA ASP A 151 -6.84 -6.71 11.78
C ASP A 151 -6.73 -7.59 10.54
N LEU A 152 -6.53 -8.91 10.76
CA LEU A 152 -6.46 -9.87 9.67
C LEU A 152 -7.84 -10.09 9.04
N TYR A 153 -7.90 -10.08 7.71
CA TYR A 153 -9.12 -10.44 6.99
C TYR A 153 -9.11 -11.86 6.42
N GLU A 154 -7.90 -12.48 6.29
CA GLU A 154 -7.70 -13.84 5.81
C GLU A 154 -6.38 -14.43 6.32
N THR A 155 -6.23 -15.75 6.27
CA THR A 155 -4.96 -16.46 6.46
C THR A 155 -4.75 -17.45 5.32
N SER A 156 -3.51 -17.55 4.83
CA SER A 156 -3.15 -18.38 3.68
C SER A 156 -1.87 -19.19 3.96
N ALA A 157 -1.83 -20.41 3.43
CA ALA A 157 -0.61 -21.20 3.34
C ALA A 157 0.22 -20.79 2.11
N GLN A 158 1.48 -21.25 2.07
CA GLN A 158 2.37 -21.05 0.92
C GLN A 158 2.60 -22.36 0.19
N LEU A 159 2.61 -22.31 -1.14
CA LEU A 159 2.88 -23.44 -2.02
C LEU A 159 4.18 -23.22 -2.80
N LEU A 160 4.82 -24.32 -3.18
CA LEU A 160 5.84 -24.35 -4.23
C LEU A 160 5.17 -24.83 -5.51
N ILE A 161 5.09 -23.98 -6.52
CA ILE A 161 4.58 -24.32 -7.86
C ILE A 161 5.75 -24.69 -8.74
N VAL A 162 5.65 -25.81 -9.43
CA VAL A 162 6.71 -26.37 -10.27
C VAL A 162 6.20 -26.67 -11.68
N LYS A 163 7.11 -26.92 -12.62
CA LYS A 163 6.77 -27.41 -13.95
C LYS A 163 6.11 -28.80 -13.84
N ALA A 164 5.07 -29.04 -14.60
CA ALA A 164 4.36 -30.31 -14.65
C ALA A 164 5.30 -31.51 -14.87
N GLY A 165 5.12 -32.56 -14.08
CA GLY A 165 5.98 -33.74 -14.01
C GLY A 165 7.12 -33.66 -12.99
N ASN A 166 7.24 -32.55 -12.23
CA ASN A 166 8.30 -32.34 -11.26
C ASN A 166 7.83 -32.30 -9.79
N ALA A 167 6.53 -32.56 -9.51
CA ALA A 167 5.99 -32.50 -8.14
C ALA A 167 6.77 -33.37 -7.15
N ASP A 168 7.13 -34.58 -7.56
CA ASP A 168 7.94 -35.50 -6.75
C ASP A 168 9.44 -35.17 -6.79
N THR A 169 9.92 -34.59 -7.89
CA THR A 169 11.31 -34.21 -8.06
C THR A 169 11.75 -33.14 -7.06
N TYR A 170 10.88 -32.13 -6.87
CA TYR A 170 11.16 -31.00 -5.98
C TYR A 170 10.30 -31.08 -4.70
N SER A 171 10.27 -32.25 -4.06
CA SER A 171 9.40 -32.53 -2.90
C SER A 171 10.08 -32.38 -1.54
N THR A 172 11.37 -32.04 -1.49
CA THR A 172 12.14 -31.84 -0.25
C THR A 172 13.06 -30.63 -0.36
N LYS A 173 13.51 -30.09 0.80
CA LYS A 173 14.48 -28.96 0.83
C LYS A 173 15.78 -29.32 0.12
N GLU A 174 16.26 -30.58 0.30
CA GLU A 174 17.48 -31.09 -0.30
C GLU A 174 17.40 -31.13 -1.83
N SER A 175 16.21 -31.36 -2.39
CA SER A 175 16.01 -31.40 -3.85
C SER A 175 16.09 -30.01 -4.50
N LEU A 176 16.06 -28.95 -3.70
CA LEU A 176 16.15 -27.55 -4.15
C LEU A 176 17.54 -26.92 -3.95
N VAL A 177 18.49 -27.66 -3.36
CA VAL A 177 19.86 -27.17 -3.11
C VAL A 177 20.56 -26.77 -4.41
N GLY A 178 21.05 -25.52 -4.46
CA GLY A 178 21.74 -24.94 -5.62
C GLY A 178 20.86 -24.64 -6.82
N LEU A 179 19.52 -24.80 -6.69
CA LEU A 179 18.57 -24.47 -7.73
C LEU A 179 17.94 -23.09 -7.49
N LYS A 180 17.54 -22.42 -8.58
CA LYS A 180 16.78 -21.17 -8.51
C LYS A 180 15.35 -21.43 -8.11
N VAL A 181 14.90 -20.75 -7.05
CA VAL A 181 13.51 -20.74 -6.58
C VAL A 181 12.99 -19.30 -6.65
N GLY A 182 11.86 -19.12 -7.30
CA GLY A 182 11.30 -17.81 -7.61
C GLY A 182 10.38 -17.28 -6.53
N ALA A 183 10.38 -15.96 -6.34
CA ALA A 183 9.37 -15.21 -5.62
C ALA A 183 9.19 -13.81 -6.22
N GLN A 184 8.06 -13.17 -5.95
CA GLN A 184 7.89 -11.76 -6.30
C GLN A 184 8.74 -10.90 -5.36
N LYS A 185 9.36 -9.88 -5.95
CA LYS A 185 10.23 -8.96 -5.24
C LYS A 185 9.50 -8.22 -4.11
N GLY A 186 10.13 -8.10 -2.94
CA GLY A 186 9.61 -7.39 -1.79
C GLY A 186 8.53 -8.14 -1.01
N THR A 187 8.26 -9.42 -1.34
CA THR A 187 7.25 -10.24 -0.67
C THR A 187 7.82 -11.06 0.49
N ILE A 188 6.92 -11.57 1.31
CA ILE A 188 7.29 -12.53 2.37
C ILE A 188 7.75 -13.87 1.79
N GLN A 189 7.33 -14.22 0.57
CA GLN A 189 7.78 -15.42 -0.12
C GLN A 189 9.27 -15.35 -0.48
N SER A 190 9.77 -14.15 -0.82
CA SER A 190 11.22 -13.89 -0.95
C SER A 190 11.96 -14.17 0.36
N GLN A 191 11.46 -13.68 1.50
CA GLN A 191 12.04 -13.92 2.82
C GLN A 191 11.92 -15.38 3.22
N LEU A 192 10.80 -16.04 2.90
CA LEU A 192 10.56 -17.45 3.17
C LEU A 192 11.58 -18.35 2.43
N ILE A 193 11.88 -18.06 1.16
CA ILE A 193 12.92 -18.79 0.43
C ILE A 193 14.27 -18.64 1.14
N GLN A 194 14.64 -17.42 1.54
CA GLN A 194 15.92 -17.18 2.23
C GLN A 194 16.01 -17.89 3.59
N SER A 195 14.91 -17.98 4.33
CA SER A 195 14.88 -18.57 5.67
C SER A 195 14.66 -20.08 5.67
N ALA A 196 13.72 -20.59 4.86
CA ALA A 196 13.34 -22.00 4.84
C ALA A 196 14.12 -22.84 3.80
N LEU A 197 14.66 -22.19 2.75
CA LEU A 197 15.43 -22.83 1.67
C LEU A 197 16.80 -22.13 1.49
N PRO A 198 17.63 -22.00 2.55
CA PRO A 198 18.84 -21.16 2.51
C PRO A 198 19.93 -21.65 1.55
N GLU A 199 19.86 -22.90 1.11
CA GLU A 199 20.80 -23.49 0.15
C GLU A 199 20.31 -23.39 -1.31
N SER A 200 19.11 -22.84 -1.56
CA SER A 200 18.63 -22.50 -2.90
C SER A 200 19.07 -21.10 -3.32
N GLU A 201 19.03 -20.79 -4.60
CA GLU A 201 19.27 -19.46 -5.15
C GLU A 201 17.95 -18.72 -5.31
N LEU A 202 17.74 -17.62 -4.56
CA LEU A 202 16.56 -16.77 -4.72
C LEU A 202 16.58 -16.10 -6.10
N PHE A 203 15.45 -16.21 -6.83
CA PHE A 203 15.22 -15.56 -8.12
C PHE A 203 13.98 -14.66 -8.03
N GLU A 204 14.16 -13.37 -8.20
CA GLU A 204 13.07 -12.38 -8.05
C GLU A 204 12.68 -11.74 -9.37
N LEU A 205 11.37 -11.63 -9.59
CA LEU A 205 10.77 -10.76 -10.61
C LEU A 205 9.68 -9.90 -9.97
N GLU A 206 9.24 -8.87 -10.70
CA GLU A 206 8.21 -7.96 -10.21
C GLU A 206 6.80 -8.58 -10.22
N LYS A 207 6.57 -9.65 -11.02
CA LYS A 207 5.22 -10.16 -11.30
C LYS A 207 5.15 -11.68 -11.36
N TYR A 208 4.11 -12.25 -10.74
CA TYR A 208 3.89 -13.70 -10.71
C TYR A 208 3.68 -14.33 -12.09
N PRO A 209 2.94 -13.74 -13.06
CA PRO A 209 2.85 -14.33 -14.40
C PRO A 209 4.19 -14.50 -15.09
N ALA A 210 5.14 -13.58 -14.89
CA ALA A 210 6.49 -13.72 -15.42
C ALA A 210 7.28 -14.86 -14.73
N LEU A 211 7.16 -14.98 -13.40
CA LEU A 211 7.75 -16.11 -12.64
C LEU A 211 7.18 -17.46 -13.09
N ALA A 212 5.86 -17.54 -13.31
CA ALA A 212 5.20 -18.74 -13.82
C ALA A 212 5.77 -19.17 -15.19
N LEU A 213 6.04 -18.23 -16.10
CA LEU A 213 6.70 -18.51 -17.37
C LEU A 213 8.13 -19.03 -17.20
N GLU A 214 8.90 -18.51 -16.24
CA GLU A 214 10.25 -19.00 -15.94
C GLU A 214 10.22 -20.45 -15.44
N VAL A 215 9.21 -20.82 -14.61
CA VAL A 215 8.98 -22.22 -14.18
C VAL A 215 8.61 -23.09 -15.39
N GLN A 216 7.66 -22.69 -16.22
CA GLN A 216 7.23 -23.42 -17.41
C GLN A 216 8.38 -23.68 -18.37
N ASN A 217 9.27 -22.71 -18.55
CA ASN A 217 10.43 -22.80 -19.41
C ASN A 217 11.55 -23.66 -18.78
N GLY A 218 11.48 -23.96 -17.47
CA GLY A 218 12.50 -24.70 -16.74
C GLY A 218 13.73 -23.86 -16.40
N ASN A 219 13.63 -22.54 -16.41
CA ASN A 219 14.72 -21.62 -16.06
C ASN A 219 14.90 -21.52 -14.54
N ILE A 220 13.83 -21.80 -13.76
CA ILE A 220 13.82 -21.92 -12.31
C ILE A 220 13.10 -23.21 -11.91
N ALA A 221 13.48 -23.79 -10.77
CA ALA A 221 12.93 -25.07 -10.27
C ALA A 221 11.44 -24.95 -9.89
N GLY A 222 11.08 -23.82 -9.31
CA GLY A 222 9.71 -23.53 -8.91
C GLY A 222 9.57 -22.11 -8.43
N LEU A 223 8.34 -21.71 -8.09
CA LEU A 223 8.04 -20.41 -7.47
C LEU A 223 7.25 -20.62 -6.16
N VAL A 224 7.51 -19.80 -5.17
CA VAL A 224 6.79 -19.78 -3.90
C VAL A 224 5.73 -18.70 -3.98
N VAL A 225 4.48 -19.05 -3.61
CA VAL A 225 3.31 -18.19 -3.74
C VAL A 225 2.22 -18.59 -2.75
N ASP A 226 1.30 -17.68 -2.43
CA ASP A 226 0.08 -17.99 -1.68
C ASP A 226 -0.71 -19.12 -2.33
N GLN A 227 -1.32 -19.97 -1.51
CA GLN A 227 -2.05 -21.15 -1.96
C GLN A 227 -3.08 -20.82 -3.05
N ALA A 228 -3.98 -19.86 -2.81
CA ALA A 228 -5.04 -19.52 -3.77
C ALA A 228 -4.48 -19.07 -5.13
N VAL A 229 -3.43 -18.24 -5.11
CA VAL A 229 -2.77 -17.76 -6.34
C VAL A 229 -2.03 -18.89 -7.05
N GLY A 230 -1.36 -19.76 -6.29
CA GLY A 230 -0.70 -20.94 -6.83
C GLY A 230 -1.68 -21.90 -7.52
N GLU A 231 -2.83 -22.16 -6.90
CA GLU A 231 -3.91 -22.97 -7.46
C GLU A 231 -4.49 -22.34 -8.74
N ALA A 232 -4.69 -21.01 -8.76
CA ALA A 232 -5.13 -20.28 -9.95
C ALA A 232 -4.09 -20.36 -11.08
N LEU A 233 -2.81 -20.14 -10.79
CA LEU A 233 -1.73 -20.28 -11.78
C LEU A 233 -1.65 -21.70 -12.36
N VAL A 234 -1.82 -22.73 -11.55
CA VAL A 234 -1.86 -24.13 -12.02
C VAL A 234 -3.06 -24.34 -12.92
N ALA A 235 -4.26 -23.93 -12.50
CA ALA A 235 -5.50 -24.10 -13.26
C ALA A 235 -5.44 -23.41 -14.63
N SER A 236 -4.89 -22.18 -14.70
CA SER A 236 -4.75 -21.40 -15.93
C SER A 236 -3.59 -21.85 -16.84
N SER A 237 -2.67 -22.67 -16.33
CA SER A 237 -1.45 -23.08 -17.05
C SER A 237 -1.67 -24.07 -18.19
N ASN A 238 -2.89 -24.55 -18.43
CA ASN A 238 -3.19 -25.62 -19.38
C ASN A 238 -2.36 -26.91 -19.16
N GLY A 239 -2.08 -27.22 -17.88
CA GLY A 239 -1.30 -28.40 -17.50
C GLY A 239 0.22 -28.22 -17.62
N ALA A 240 0.72 -26.99 -17.76
CA ALA A 240 2.15 -26.72 -17.80
C ALA A 240 2.79 -26.59 -16.40
N LEU A 241 1.97 -26.32 -15.38
CA LEU A 241 2.38 -26.19 -13.99
C LEU A 241 1.63 -27.18 -13.09
N GLU A 242 2.20 -27.49 -11.96
CA GLU A 242 1.59 -28.28 -10.89
C GLU A 242 2.07 -27.82 -9.52
N VAL A 243 1.32 -28.17 -8.47
CA VAL A 243 1.75 -27.98 -7.09
C VAL A 243 2.77 -29.06 -6.75
N SER A 244 3.92 -28.67 -6.19
CA SER A 244 4.92 -29.61 -5.68
C SER A 244 4.37 -30.39 -4.48
N ASN A 245 4.87 -31.63 -4.28
CA ASN A 245 4.66 -32.37 -3.04
C ASN A 245 5.50 -31.85 -1.85
N PHE A 246 6.30 -30.81 -2.07
CA PHE A 246 6.98 -30.07 -1.01
C PHE A 246 5.95 -29.27 -0.18
N THR A 247 6.06 -29.34 1.13
CA THR A 247 5.23 -28.55 2.04
C THR A 247 6.08 -27.76 3.01
N PHE A 248 5.78 -26.47 3.12
CA PHE A 248 6.28 -25.68 4.25
C PHE A 248 5.53 -26.10 5.52
N THR A 249 6.19 -26.02 6.68
CA THR A 249 5.50 -26.21 7.95
C THR A 249 4.55 -25.05 8.22
N ALA A 250 3.52 -25.26 9.04
CA ALA A 250 2.58 -24.20 9.41
C ALA A 250 3.32 -23.04 10.13
N GLU A 251 4.39 -23.31 10.86
CA GLU A 251 5.22 -22.30 11.52
C GLU A 251 6.00 -21.44 10.52
N GLU A 252 6.45 -22.05 9.40
CA GLU A 252 7.19 -21.35 8.35
C GLU A 252 6.28 -20.51 7.43
N ALA A 253 5.06 -20.95 7.18
CA ALA A 253 4.30 -20.45 6.03
C ALA A 253 2.78 -20.26 6.26
N SER A 254 2.36 -19.99 7.49
CA SER A 254 0.98 -19.55 7.76
C SER A 254 0.96 -18.04 7.99
N PHE A 255 0.44 -17.30 7.00
CA PHE A 255 0.47 -15.84 7.02
C PHE A 255 -0.95 -15.25 6.95
N GLY A 256 -1.18 -14.21 7.75
CA GLY A 256 -2.41 -13.44 7.73
C GLY A 256 -2.31 -12.24 6.81
N LYS A 257 -3.42 -11.87 6.19
CA LYS A 257 -3.54 -10.72 5.29
C LYS A 257 -4.19 -9.54 5.99
N SER A 258 -3.65 -8.34 5.78
CA SER A 258 -4.07 -7.08 6.40
C SER A 258 -4.00 -5.92 5.41
N VAL A 259 -4.75 -4.87 5.70
CA VAL A 259 -4.67 -3.57 5.00
C VAL A 259 -3.50 -2.78 5.57
N VAL A 260 -2.74 -2.12 4.70
CA VAL A 260 -1.58 -1.26 5.05
C VAL A 260 -2.02 0.19 5.17
N ILE A 261 -1.65 0.85 6.27
CA ILE A 261 -2.05 2.22 6.63
C ILE A 261 -0.82 2.98 7.13
N ALA A 262 -0.66 4.25 6.77
CA ALA A 262 0.45 5.05 7.26
C ALA A 262 0.43 5.16 8.79
N LYS A 263 1.62 5.13 9.41
CA LYS A 263 1.80 5.22 10.86
C LYS A 263 1.09 6.42 11.49
N GLY A 264 0.50 6.19 12.68
CA GLY A 264 -0.10 7.25 13.49
C GLY A 264 -1.51 7.67 13.06
N ASN A 265 -2.22 6.80 12.29
CA ASN A 265 -3.59 7.02 11.84
C ASN A 265 -4.55 6.00 12.48
N GLU A 266 -4.51 5.93 13.82
CA GLU A 266 -5.28 4.95 14.60
C GLU A 266 -6.79 5.09 14.39
N ASP A 267 -7.28 6.30 14.11
CA ASP A 267 -8.69 6.57 13.76
C ASP A 267 -9.09 5.90 12.45
N LEU A 268 -8.23 5.93 11.44
CA LEU A 268 -8.45 5.24 10.16
C LEU A 268 -8.32 3.71 10.33
N VAL A 269 -7.32 3.24 11.09
CA VAL A 269 -7.17 1.81 11.45
C VAL A 269 -8.44 1.29 12.10
N ALA A 270 -9.02 2.03 13.05
CA ALA A 270 -10.24 1.63 13.75
C ALA A 270 -11.44 1.48 12.79
N VAL A 271 -11.62 2.40 11.84
CA VAL A 271 -12.69 2.29 10.83
C VAL A 271 -12.47 1.10 9.90
N VAL A 272 -11.23 0.89 9.44
CA VAL A 272 -10.90 -0.26 8.59
C VAL A 272 -11.14 -1.58 9.33
N ASN A 273 -10.75 -1.67 10.61
CA ASN A 273 -10.98 -2.85 11.44
C ASN A 273 -12.47 -3.12 11.68
N GLU A 274 -13.29 -2.08 11.87
CA GLU A 274 -14.75 -2.23 11.98
C GLU A 274 -15.33 -2.89 10.73
N VAL A 275 -14.90 -2.46 9.54
CA VAL A 275 -15.32 -3.07 8.26
C VAL A 275 -14.86 -4.52 8.18
N ILE A 276 -13.57 -4.79 8.40
CA ILE A 276 -13.00 -6.14 8.34
C ILE A 276 -13.73 -7.08 9.29
N ASN A 277 -13.89 -6.69 10.56
CA ASN A 277 -14.57 -7.51 11.57
C ASN A 277 -16.03 -7.81 11.19
N LYS A 278 -16.71 -6.84 10.59
CA LYS A 278 -18.08 -7.06 10.10
C LYS A 278 -18.12 -8.06 8.97
N VAL A 279 -17.32 -7.85 7.89
CA VAL A 279 -17.39 -8.67 6.67
C VAL A 279 -16.85 -10.09 6.87
N THR A 280 -15.92 -10.27 7.81
CA THR A 280 -15.43 -11.62 8.20
C THR A 280 -16.42 -12.35 9.09
N ALA A 281 -17.07 -11.65 10.05
CA ALA A 281 -18.05 -12.25 10.95
C ALA A 281 -19.35 -12.64 10.26
N ASP A 282 -19.82 -11.87 9.27
CA ASP A 282 -21.06 -12.14 8.54
C ASP A 282 -20.86 -13.05 7.32
N GLY A 283 -19.60 -13.41 6.99
CA GLY A 283 -19.23 -14.28 5.88
C GLY A 283 -19.27 -13.61 4.51
N SER A 284 -19.51 -12.32 4.42
CA SER A 284 -19.56 -11.61 3.13
C SER A 284 -18.20 -11.52 2.44
N TYR A 285 -17.09 -11.46 3.21
CA TYR A 285 -15.74 -11.55 2.64
C TYR A 285 -15.49 -12.92 2.00
N GLN A 286 -15.85 -14.03 2.67
CA GLN A 286 -15.69 -15.37 2.10
C GLN A 286 -16.51 -15.53 0.80
N LYS A 287 -17.71 -14.99 0.77
CA LYS A 287 -18.52 -14.99 -0.45
C LYS A 287 -17.86 -14.20 -1.58
N ALA A 288 -17.31 -13.02 -1.29
CA ALA A 288 -16.58 -12.21 -2.26
C ALA A 288 -15.30 -12.92 -2.78
N TYR A 289 -14.62 -13.64 -1.89
CA TYR A 289 -13.48 -14.48 -2.26
C TYR A 289 -13.89 -15.61 -3.21
N ASP A 290 -14.96 -16.37 -2.89
CA ASP A 290 -15.44 -17.45 -3.74
C ASP A 290 -15.87 -16.94 -5.13
N GLU A 291 -16.57 -15.79 -5.18
CA GLU A 291 -16.95 -15.12 -6.43
C GLU A 291 -15.73 -14.65 -7.24
N ALA A 292 -14.68 -14.16 -6.55
CA ALA A 292 -13.43 -13.76 -7.20
C ALA A 292 -12.67 -14.96 -7.79
N VAL A 293 -12.66 -16.12 -7.10
CA VAL A 293 -12.08 -17.37 -7.63
C VAL A 293 -12.82 -17.81 -8.90
N GLU A 294 -14.16 -17.81 -8.87
CA GLU A 294 -14.95 -18.17 -10.05
C GLU A 294 -14.74 -17.21 -11.22
N LEU A 295 -14.68 -15.90 -10.94
CA LEU A 295 -14.42 -14.90 -11.96
C LEU A 295 -13.02 -15.08 -12.57
N ALA A 296 -11.97 -15.20 -11.75
CA ALA A 296 -10.61 -15.41 -12.22
C ALA A 296 -10.51 -16.66 -13.12
N ALA A 297 -11.09 -17.77 -12.68
CA ALA A 297 -11.13 -19.01 -13.46
C ALA A 297 -11.85 -18.82 -14.82
N SER A 298 -12.95 -18.06 -14.86
CA SER A 298 -13.69 -17.76 -16.10
C SER A 298 -12.87 -16.91 -17.09
N LEU A 299 -11.92 -16.13 -16.58
CA LEU A 299 -11.01 -15.28 -17.37
C LEU A 299 -9.72 -16.01 -17.78
N GLY A 300 -9.47 -17.20 -17.23
CA GLY A 300 -8.25 -17.97 -17.46
C GLY A 300 -7.04 -17.40 -16.71
N LEU A 301 -7.30 -16.79 -15.54
CA LEU A 301 -6.28 -16.23 -14.64
C LEU A 301 -5.93 -17.21 -13.54
#